data_f3410cf6d81e896c83a00780537b2dc6
#
_entry.id   f3410cf6d81e896c83a00780537b2dc6
#
_cell.length_a   1.000
_cell.length_b   1.000
_cell.length_c   1.000
_cell.angle_alpha   90.00
_cell.angle_beta   90.00
_cell.angle_gamma   90.00
#
_symmetry.space_group_name_H-M   'P 1'
#
loop_
_entity.id
_entity.type
_entity.pdbx_description
1 polymer ?
#
loop_
_entity_poly.entity_id
_entity_poly.type
_entity_poly.pdbx_seq_one_letter_code
_entity_poly.pdbx_strand_id
1 'polypeptide(L)'
;MMIKPPLSLSRITSAVAFPAMIMAWAVAGLHLPAADLQGCRDERSYAVFDALFLQRNNASISRPVVVSSTAPSAAVLGAADPVSTIGTGARATYGSYGEEDLGWEVGYLGVYGMHAARAVSDPAGTLQAADPVFAQQTGLIDGFGAWMTNDSQINSLEANFVMHEYDGGFNRRSGRPWQRVDWYDGGHIDWLAGFRWANLYDTATLAIPPGASTTPSTYAAQATSNLFAAQLGTRGRLAFERWAFEGWMKIGIAGTALSQSQSLVDALSQTPFRRPTSSDTAGMGMIADMNLSAIYRLDDVWGLRVGYNLIWLTGVALAADQWDFSPNPAGGTALQGTGSVFLNGANLGLEARW
;
A
#
# COMPACT_ATOMS: atom_id res chain seq x y z
N MET A 1 19.46 -19.33 -35.63
CA MET A 1 19.61 -18.45 -34.48
C MET A 1 18.26 -17.77 -34.31
N MET A 2 17.36 -18.32 -33.49
CA MET A 2 16.00 -17.82 -33.31
C MET A 2 15.98 -16.87 -32.13
N ILE A 3 15.67 -15.62 -32.39
CA ILE A 3 15.49 -14.57 -31.37
C ILE A 3 14.10 -14.81 -30.75
N LYS A 4 14.07 -15.10 -29.44
CA LYS A 4 12.82 -15.15 -28.66
C LYS A 4 12.27 -13.74 -28.50
N PRO A 5 10.96 -13.51 -28.70
CA PRO A 5 10.36 -12.20 -28.49
C PRO A 5 10.30 -11.84 -26.99
N PRO A 6 10.26 -10.56 -26.63
CA PRO A 6 10.20 -10.11 -25.25
C PRO A 6 8.86 -10.49 -24.61
N LEU A 7 8.91 -10.83 -23.32
CA LEU A 7 7.78 -11.21 -22.48
C LEU A 7 6.67 -10.16 -22.54
N SER A 8 5.48 -10.62 -22.84
CA SER A 8 4.30 -9.84 -23.17
C SER A 8 3.78 -9.00 -21.98
N LEU A 9 3.38 -7.77 -22.31
CA LEU A 9 2.63 -6.80 -21.47
C LEU A 9 1.25 -7.30 -20.98
N SER A 10 0.92 -8.58 -21.03
CA SER A 10 -0.43 -9.10 -20.75
C SER A 10 -0.80 -9.27 -19.27
N ARG A 11 0.12 -8.98 -18.31
CA ARG A 11 -0.17 -9.13 -16.89
C ARG A 11 -0.62 -7.84 -16.17
N ILE A 12 -0.56 -6.69 -16.83
CA ILE A 12 -0.97 -5.41 -16.22
C ILE A 12 -2.49 -5.19 -16.33
N THR A 13 -3.16 -5.82 -17.31
CA THR A 13 -4.60 -5.61 -17.55
C THR A 13 -5.53 -6.35 -16.58
N SER A 14 -5.06 -7.39 -15.86
CA SER A 14 -5.92 -8.14 -14.93
C SER A 14 -6.10 -7.47 -13.55
N ALA A 15 -5.19 -6.60 -13.14
CA ALA A 15 -5.27 -5.92 -11.84
C ALA A 15 -6.26 -4.74 -11.84
N VAL A 16 -6.55 -4.16 -12.99
CA VAL A 16 -7.48 -3.02 -13.14
C VAL A 16 -8.93 -3.48 -13.32
N ALA A 17 -9.15 -4.72 -13.75
CA ALA A 17 -10.50 -5.25 -14.01
C ALA A 17 -11.27 -5.60 -12.71
N PHE A 18 -10.59 -5.95 -11.64
CA PHE A 18 -11.24 -6.38 -10.40
C PHE A 18 -11.98 -5.25 -9.66
N PRO A 19 -11.42 -4.04 -9.48
CA PRO A 19 -12.15 -2.94 -8.85
C PRO A 19 -13.32 -2.43 -9.71
N ALA A 20 -13.21 -2.47 -11.04
CA ALA A 20 -14.29 -2.08 -11.94
C ALA A 20 -15.50 -3.03 -11.87
N MET A 21 -15.25 -4.32 -11.61
CA MET A 21 -16.30 -5.33 -11.50
C MET A 21 -17.06 -5.23 -10.16
N ILE A 22 -16.39 -4.90 -9.06
CA ILE A 22 -17.02 -4.60 -7.76
C ILE A 22 -17.86 -3.32 -7.86
N MET A 23 -17.40 -2.32 -8.60
CA MET A 23 -18.16 -1.09 -8.87
C MET A 23 -19.45 -1.35 -9.66
N ALA A 24 -19.42 -2.20 -10.68
CA ALA A 24 -20.59 -2.54 -11.47
C ALA A 24 -21.68 -3.23 -10.63
N TRP A 25 -21.30 -4.07 -9.64
CA TRP A 25 -22.24 -4.72 -8.73
C TRP A 25 -22.81 -3.77 -7.67
N ALA A 26 -22.02 -2.84 -7.15
CA ALA A 26 -22.49 -1.83 -6.21
C ALA A 26 -23.48 -0.85 -6.87
N VAL A 27 -23.24 -0.48 -8.13
CA VAL A 27 -24.13 0.39 -8.91
C VAL A 27 -25.37 -0.36 -9.41
N ALA A 28 -25.26 -1.64 -9.77
CA ALA A 28 -26.42 -2.44 -10.23
C ALA A 28 -27.40 -2.78 -9.10
N GLY A 29 -26.94 -2.78 -7.83
CA GLY A 29 -27.79 -2.93 -6.63
C GLY A 29 -28.55 -1.65 -6.25
N LEU A 30 -28.22 -0.52 -6.84
CA LEU A 30 -28.88 0.78 -6.62
C LEU A 30 -30.18 0.91 -7.42
N HIS A 31 -31.12 -0.03 -7.29
CA HIS A 31 -32.52 0.26 -7.58
C HIS A 31 -33.04 1.12 -6.44
N LEU A 32 -32.88 2.45 -6.58
CA LEU A 32 -33.47 3.42 -5.68
C LEU A 32 -35.01 3.31 -5.81
N PRO A 33 -35.72 2.90 -4.75
CA PRO A 33 -37.16 3.03 -4.75
C PRO A 33 -37.49 4.53 -4.84
N ALA A 34 -38.47 4.88 -5.69
CA ALA A 34 -38.95 6.24 -5.80
C ALA A 34 -39.38 6.76 -4.42
N ALA A 35 -38.87 7.93 -4.07
CA ALA A 35 -38.98 8.52 -2.76
C ALA A 35 -40.44 8.82 -2.40
N ASP A 36 -40.92 8.25 -1.32
CA ASP A 36 -42.03 8.77 -0.55
C ASP A 36 -41.48 9.82 0.42
N LEU A 37 -41.81 11.09 0.15
CA LEU A 37 -41.21 12.29 0.77
C LEU A 37 -41.79 12.62 2.16
N GLN A 38 -42.29 11.64 2.92
CA GLN A 38 -42.81 11.86 4.27
C GLN A 38 -42.35 10.78 5.24
N GLY A 39 -41.22 11.02 5.88
CA GLY A 39 -40.74 10.21 7.00
C GLY A 39 -39.24 10.37 7.15
N CYS A 40 -38.75 10.58 8.36
CA CYS A 40 -37.32 10.54 8.72
C CYS A 40 -36.74 9.25 8.12
N ARG A 41 -35.90 9.35 7.10
CA ARG A 41 -35.22 8.19 6.52
C ARG A 41 -34.24 7.65 7.54
N ASP A 42 -34.53 6.46 8.00
CA ASP A 42 -33.56 5.62 8.69
C ASP A 42 -32.45 5.24 7.70
N GLU A 43 -31.36 6.02 7.65
CA GLU A 43 -30.21 5.70 6.81
C GLU A 43 -29.56 4.42 7.31
N ARG A 44 -29.90 3.30 6.67
CA ARG A 44 -29.41 1.98 7.09
C ARG A 44 -28.21 1.50 6.29
N SER A 45 -27.92 2.15 5.18
CA SER A 45 -26.84 1.71 4.30
C SER A 45 -26.02 2.88 3.79
N TYR A 46 -24.74 2.63 3.58
CA TYR A 46 -23.83 3.60 2.97
C TYR A 46 -22.84 2.94 2.04
N ALA A 47 -22.43 3.69 1.02
CA ALA A 47 -21.35 3.34 0.12
C ALA A 47 -20.40 4.52 0.00
N VAL A 48 -19.10 4.26 0.07
CA VAL A 48 -18.03 5.25 -0.10
C VAL A 48 -17.11 4.78 -1.19
N PHE A 49 -16.77 5.67 -2.11
CA PHE A 49 -15.78 5.45 -3.12
C PHE A 49 -14.80 6.62 -3.17
N ASP A 50 -13.52 6.35 -2.92
CA ASP A 50 -12.44 7.32 -2.93
C ASP A 50 -11.41 6.97 -4.01
N ALA A 51 -11.00 7.93 -4.83
CA ALA A 51 -9.74 7.93 -5.54
C ALA A 51 -8.62 8.30 -4.57
N LEU A 52 -7.55 7.54 -4.57
CA LEU A 52 -6.43 7.69 -3.63
C LEU A 52 -5.18 8.18 -4.36
N PHE A 53 -4.44 9.10 -3.72
CA PHE A 53 -3.17 9.65 -4.17
C PHE A 53 -2.20 9.54 -3.00
N LEU A 54 -1.52 8.39 -2.89
CA LEU A 54 -0.68 8.09 -1.74
C LEU A 54 0.80 8.01 -2.13
N GLN A 55 1.65 8.55 -1.27
CA GLN A 55 3.08 8.42 -1.35
C GLN A 55 3.57 7.47 -0.27
N ARG A 56 4.47 6.56 -0.66
CA ARG A 56 5.19 5.70 0.27
C ARG A 56 6.45 6.40 0.75
N ASN A 57 6.72 6.36 2.07
CA ASN A 57 8.07 6.64 2.53
C ASN A 57 8.98 5.44 2.21
N ASN A 58 10.24 5.70 1.93
CA ASN A 58 11.21 4.62 1.82
C ASN A 58 11.68 4.22 3.22
N ALA A 59 11.23 3.06 3.69
CA ALA A 59 11.54 2.51 5.00
C ALA A 59 12.56 1.35 4.95
N SER A 60 13.25 1.19 3.81
CA SER A 60 14.37 0.25 3.68
C SER A 60 15.47 0.55 4.68
N ILE A 61 16.15 -0.49 5.12
CA ILE A 61 17.28 -0.34 6.05
C ILE A 61 18.35 0.54 5.39
N SER A 62 18.80 1.57 6.10
CA SER A 62 19.89 2.43 5.62
C SER A 62 21.20 1.63 5.58
N ARG A 63 21.53 1.14 4.39
CA ARG A 63 22.80 0.43 4.13
C ARG A 63 23.37 0.85 2.78
N PRO A 64 24.69 0.81 2.62
CA PRO A 64 25.32 1.00 1.32
C PRO A 64 24.86 -0.07 0.33
N VAL A 65 24.54 0.36 -0.89
CA VAL A 65 24.24 -0.51 -2.04
C VAL A 65 25.29 -0.35 -3.11
N VAL A 66 25.70 0.90 -3.39
CA VAL A 66 26.79 1.24 -4.30
C VAL A 66 27.84 2.04 -3.54
N VAL A 67 29.08 1.67 -3.75
CA VAL A 67 30.27 2.36 -3.21
C VAL A 67 31.24 2.67 -4.33
N SER A 68 32.22 3.54 -4.08
CA SER A 68 33.36 3.71 -4.99
C SER A 68 34.48 2.71 -4.63
N SER A 69 35.11 2.09 -5.62
CA SER A 69 36.26 1.20 -5.40
C SER A 69 37.47 1.93 -4.77
N THR A 70 37.55 3.25 -4.92
CA THR A 70 38.58 4.11 -4.32
C THR A 70 38.24 4.53 -2.89
N ALA A 71 36.97 4.45 -2.47
CA ALA A 71 36.48 4.78 -1.14
C ALA A 71 35.36 3.82 -0.69
N PRO A 72 35.67 2.51 -0.49
CA PRO A 72 34.64 1.49 -0.28
C PRO A 72 33.86 1.63 1.04
N SER A 73 34.33 2.45 1.97
CA SER A 73 33.61 2.74 3.23
C SER A 73 32.56 3.85 3.08
N ALA A 74 32.57 4.60 1.98
CA ALA A 74 31.62 5.68 1.73
C ALA A 74 30.50 5.21 0.78
N ALA A 75 29.26 5.22 1.24
CA ALA A 75 28.12 4.94 0.40
C ALA A 75 27.95 6.06 -0.65
N VAL A 76 27.89 5.68 -1.91
CA VAL A 76 27.50 6.57 -3.03
C VAL A 76 26.00 6.49 -3.26
N LEU A 77 25.42 5.29 -3.08
CA LEU A 77 23.99 5.06 -3.14
C LEU A 77 23.58 4.08 -2.02
N GLY A 78 22.63 4.47 -1.22
CA GLY A 78 22.04 3.66 -0.15
C GLY A 78 20.68 3.07 -0.54
N ALA A 79 20.27 2.01 0.12
CA ALA A 79 18.98 1.35 -0.10
C ALA A 79 17.78 2.28 0.21
N ALA A 80 17.98 3.26 1.09
CA ALA A 80 16.96 4.22 1.51
C ALA A 80 16.88 5.50 0.65
N ASP A 81 17.80 5.69 -0.32
CA ASP A 81 17.91 6.94 -1.07
C ASP A 81 16.79 7.18 -2.11
N PRO A 82 16.19 6.16 -2.77
CA PRO A 82 15.11 6.40 -3.72
C PRO A 82 13.86 6.92 -3.03
N VAL A 83 13.31 8.02 -3.55
CA VAL A 83 12.06 8.62 -3.06
C VAL A 83 10.92 8.19 -3.97
N SER A 84 9.87 7.62 -3.38
CA SER A 84 8.70 7.15 -4.12
C SER A 84 7.91 8.31 -4.72
N THR A 85 7.44 8.12 -5.95
CA THR A 85 6.40 8.95 -6.54
C THR A 85 5.05 8.70 -5.87
N ILE A 86 4.08 9.55 -6.18
CA ILE A 86 2.70 9.35 -5.75
C ILE A 86 2.10 8.19 -6.54
N GLY A 87 1.67 7.15 -5.81
CA GLY A 87 0.85 6.08 -6.36
C GLY A 87 -0.62 6.50 -6.42
N THR A 88 -1.32 5.95 -7.39
CA THR A 88 -2.76 6.16 -7.55
C THR A 88 -3.53 4.90 -7.20
N GLY A 89 -4.75 5.07 -6.68
CA GLY A 89 -5.54 3.93 -6.26
C GLY A 89 -6.99 4.25 -6.03
N ALA A 90 -7.68 3.28 -5.46
CA ALA A 90 -9.08 3.42 -5.08
C ALA A 90 -9.35 2.73 -3.74
N ARG A 91 -10.31 3.29 -3.00
CA ARG A 91 -10.97 2.67 -1.86
C ARG A 91 -12.45 2.57 -2.15
N ALA A 92 -13.05 1.44 -1.86
CA ALA A 92 -14.48 1.25 -1.89
C ALA A 92 -14.90 0.63 -0.56
N THR A 93 -15.92 1.19 0.08
CA THR A 93 -16.50 0.67 1.32
C THR A 93 -18.01 0.63 1.17
N TYR A 94 -18.60 -0.47 1.59
CA TYR A 94 -20.05 -0.61 1.70
C TYR A 94 -20.39 -1.11 3.10
N GLY A 95 -21.38 -0.49 3.74
CA GLY A 95 -21.85 -0.88 5.06
C GLY A 95 -23.35 -0.75 5.21
N SER A 96 -23.89 -1.50 6.17
CA SER A 96 -25.31 -1.46 6.50
C SER A 96 -25.50 -1.67 8.00
N TYR A 97 -26.42 -0.91 8.58
CA TYR A 97 -26.86 -1.03 9.98
C TYR A 97 -28.17 -1.79 10.04
N GLY A 98 -28.29 -2.66 11.05
CA GLY A 98 -29.53 -3.34 11.41
C GLY A 98 -30.39 -2.52 12.36
N GLU A 99 -31.43 -3.14 12.90
CA GLU A 99 -32.41 -2.47 13.78
C GLU A 99 -31.86 -2.15 15.19
N GLU A 100 -30.82 -2.84 15.64
CA GLU A 100 -30.26 -2.74 17.00
C GLU A 100 -28.91 -1.98 17.02
N ASP A 101 -28.72 -1.00 16.15
CA ASP A 101 -27.48 -0.22 16.02
C ASP A 101 -26.21 -1.09 15.77
N LEU A 102 -26.41 -2.34 15.40
CA LEU A 102 -25.38 -3.25 14.94
C LEU A 102 -25.37 -3.30 13.43
N GLY A 103 -24.22 -3.20 12.86
CA GLY A 103 -24.04 -3.22 11.41
C GLY A 103 -22.82 -4.04 11.00
N TRP A 104 -22.58 -4.00 9.72
CA TRP A 104 -21.40 -4.58 9.12
C TRP A 104 -20.88 -3.67 7.98
N GLU A 105 -19.61 -3.74 7.73
CA GLU A 105 -19.01 -3.11 6.56
C GLU A 105 -17.99 -4.04 5.91
N VAL A 106 -17.87 -3.91 4.60
CA VAL A 106 -16.81 -4.51 3.81
C VAL A 106 -16.08 -3.42 3.03
N GLY A 107 -14.79 -3.53 2.93
CA GLY A 107 -13.96 -2.54 2.28
C GLY A 107 -12.85 -3.16 1.44
N TYR A 108 -12.53 -2.49 0.34
CA TYR A 108 -11.37 -2.76 -0.49
C TYR A 108 -10.53 -1.49 -0.61
N LEU A 109 -9.22 -1.65 -0.60
CA LEU A 109 -8.24 -0.61 -0.91
C LEU A 109 -7.17 -1.17 -1.83
N GLY A 110 -6.87 -0.47 -2.91
CA GLY A 110 -5.75 -0.78 -3.80
C GLY A 110 -5.00 0.49 -4.16
N VAL A 111 -3.66 0.45 -4.09
CA VAL A 111 -2.77 1.55 -4.51
C VAL A 111 -1.65 0.97 -5.35
N TYR A 112 -1.40 1.59 -6.50
CA TYR A 112 -0.49 1.10 -7.53
C TYR A 112 0.42 2.21 -8.03
N GLY A 113 1.51 1.82 -8.72
CA GLY A 113 2.39 2.76 -9.39
C GLY A 113 3.25 3.61 -8.44
N MET A 114 3.48 3.13 -7.22
CA MET A 114 4.46 3.75 -6.32
C MET A 114 5.85 3.38 -6.80
N HIS A 115 6.44 4.22 -7.65
CA HIS A 115 7.74 4.04 -8.26
C HIS A 115 8.77 4.95 -7.61
N ALA A 116 9.96 4.41 -7.32
CA ALA A 116 11.09 5.17 -6.85
C ALA A 116 12.32 4.84 -7.70
N ALA A 117 13.10 5.85 -8.07
CA ALA A 117 14.33 5.66 -8.82
C ALA A 117 15.41 6.62 -8.33
N ARG A 118 16.64 6.13 -8.31
CA ARG A 118 17.83 6.94 -8.05
C ARG A 118 18.95 6.48 -8.96
N ALA A 119 19.62 7.43 -9.59
CA ALA A 119 20.80 7.19 -10.41
C ALA A 119 21.98 8.02 -9.89
N VAL A 120 23.17 7.48 -10.05
CA VAL A 120 24.43 8.15 -9.76
C VAL A 120 25.40 7.91 -10.92
N SER A 121 26.31 8.83 -11.16
CA SER A 121 27.35 8.74 -12.18
C SER A 121 28.70 9.08 -11.60
N ASP A 122 29.73 8.38 -12.09
CA ASP A 122 31.13 8.63 -11.74
C ASP A 122 31.98 8.57 -13.00
N PRO A 123 32.53 9.71 -13.47
CA PRO A 123 33.37 9.75 -14.65
C PRO A 123 34.68 8.93 -14.55
N ALA A 124 35.09 8.56 -13.32
CA ALA A 124 36.25 7.72 -13.09
C ALA A 124 35.97 6.22 -13.29
N GLY A 125 34.67 5.82 -13.40
CA GLY A 125 34.30 4.42 -13.58
C GLY A 125 34.60 3.57 -12.36
N THR A 126 34.41 4.10 -11.14
CA THR A 126 34.77 3.41 -9.91
C THR A 126 33.57 2.84 -9.13
N LEU A 127 32.35 2.97 -9.69
CA LEU A 127 31.14 2.49 -9.01
C LEU A 127 31.09 0.96 -8.98
N GLN A 128 30.77 0.41 -7.81
CA GLN A 128 30.62 -1.03 -7.60
C GLN A 128 29.58 -1.33 -6.52
N ALA A 129 29.12 -2.60 -6.48
CA ALA A 129 28.29 -3.08 -5.37
C ALA A 129 29.05 -2.98 -4.01
N ALA A 130 28.28 -2.91 -2.93
CA ALA A 130 28.83 -2.60 -1.59
C ALA A 130 29.95 -3.52 -1.10
N ASP A 131 29.93 -4.82 -1.50
CA ASP A 131 31.03 -5.75 -1.23
C ASP A 131 31.93 -5.89 -2.48
N PRO A 132 33.25 -5.60 -2.39
CA PRO A 132 34.13 -5.64 -3.53
C PRO A 132 34.33 -7.05 -4.13
N VAL A 133 34.30 -8.09 -3.30
CA VAL A 133 34.47 -9.47 -3.76
C VAL A 133 33.22 -9.92 -4.51
N PHE A 134 32.05 -9.64 -3.95
CA PHE A 134 30.77 -9.86 -4.62
C PHE A 134 30.68 -9.08 -5.94
N ALA A 135 31.10 -7.81 -5.94
CA ALA A 135 31.07 -6.96 -7.14
C ALA A 135 31.90 -7.56 -8.28
N GLN A 136 33.11 -8.07 -7.99
CA GLN A 136 33.97 -8.74 -8.98
C GLN A 136 33.36 -10.02 -9.54
N GLN A 137 32.70 -10.82 -8.65
CA GLN A 137 32.11 -12.10 -9.05
C GLN A 137 30.81 -11.96 -9.84
N THR A 138 30.18 -10.79 -9.80
CA THR A 138 28.85 -10.55 -10.34
C THR A 138 28.82 -9.54 -11.49
N GLY A 139 29.98 -8.98 -11.84
CA GLY A 139 30.06 -7.91 -12.84
C GLY A 139 29.39 -6.58 -12.45
N LEU A 140 29.06 -6.42 -11.16
CA LEU A 140 28.55 -5.15 -10.60
C LEU A 140 29.74 -4.27 -10.15
N ILE A 141 30.65 -3.99 -11.09
CA ILE A 141 31.97 -3.35 -10.84
C ILE A 141 32.31 -2.37 -11.97
N ASP A 142 33.22 -1.46 -11.69
CA ASP A 142 33.84 -0.52 -12.64
C ASP A 142 32.82 0.29 -13.46
N GLY A 143 31.68 0.63 -12.83
CA GLY A 143 30.61 1.37 -13.48
C GLY A 143 30.86 2.86 -13.57
N PHE A 144 30.60 3.44 -14.74
CA PHE A 144 30.49 4.89 -14.92
C PHE A 144 29.13 5.44 -14.45
N GLY A 145 28.18 4.54 -14.22
CA GLY A 145 26.86 4.84 -13.69
C GLY A 145 26.29 3.67 -12.90
N ALA A 146 25.41 3.98 -11.97
CA ALA A 146 24.62 2.98 -11.25
C ALA A 146 23.21 3.55 -11.05
N TRP A 147 22.20 2.71 -11.15
CA TRP A 147 20.82 3.08 -10.87
C TRP A 147 20.10 2.02 -10.07
N MET A 148 19.21 2.49 -9.23
CA MET A 148 18.34 1.68 -8.42
C MET A 148 16.89 2.09 -8.67
N THR A 149 16.02 1.12 -8.86
CA THR A 149 14.57 1.31 -8.95
C THR A 149 13.87 0.48 -7.88
N ASN A 150 12.73 0.98 -7.42
CA ASN A 150 11.85 0.26 -6.51
C ASN A 150 10.41 0.53 -6.93
N ASP A 151 9.61 -0.53 -7.07
CA ASP A 151 8.20 -0.46 -7.41
C ASP A 151 7.38 -1.18 -6.35
N SER A 152 6.30 -0.54 -5.90
CA SER A 152 5.45 -1.08 -4.85
C SER A 152 3.98 -0.97 -5.21
N GLN A 153 3.21 -1.93 -4.73
CA GLN A 153 1.76 -1.90 -4.74
C GLN A 153 1.18 -2.52 -3.48
N ILE A 154 0.02 -2.03 -3.08
CA ILE A 154 -0.72 -2.57 -1.94
C ILE A 154 -2.15 -2.88 -2.34
N ASN A 155 -2.67 -4.00 -1.84
CA ASN A 155 -4.08 -4.37 -1.89
C ASN A 155 -4.54 -4.74 -0.49
N SER A 156 -5.78 -4.42 -0.13
CA SER A 156 -6.34 -4.77 1.16
C SER A 156 -7.84 -5.01 1.05
N LEU A 157 -8.30 -6.03 1.75
CA LEU A 157 -9.72 -6.34 1.95
C LEU A 157 -10.01 -6.36 3.44
N GLU A 158 -11.13 -5.78 3.85
CA GLU A 158 -11.55 -5.80 5.23
C GLU A 158 -13.04 -6.13 5.36
N ALA A 159 -13.40 -6.75 6.48
CA ALA A 159 -14.77 -6.97 6.89
C ALA A 159 -14.89 -6.69 8.38
N ASN A 160 -15.80 -5.81 8.76
CA ASN A 160 -15.97 -5.33 10.13
C ASN A 160 -17.43 -5.49 10.57
N PHE A 161 -17.60 -5.85 11.82
CA PHE A 161 -18.81 -5.54 12.56
C PHE A 161 -18.72 -4.09 13.02
N VAL A 162 -19.83 -3.39 12.96
CA VAL A 162 -19.96 -1.98 13.32
C VAL A 162 -20.98 -1.89 14.46
N MET A 163 -20.60 -1.27 15.55
CA MET A 163 -21.50 -0.92 16.64
C MET A 163 -21.62 0.59 16.69
N HIS A 164 -22.82 1.08 16.39
CA HIS A 164 -23.12 2.50 16.40
C HIS A 164 -23.38 2.96 17.82
N GLU A 165 -22.55 3.84 18.34
CA GLU A 165 -22.75 4.46 19.65
C GLU A 165 -23.26 5.88 19.47
N TYR A 166 -24.44 6.11 19.98
CA TYR A 166 -25.07 7.39 19.97
C TYR A 166 -24.53 8.27 21.09
N ASP A 167 -23.77 9.31 20.79
CA ASP A 167 -23.38 10.30 21.79
C ASP A 167 -24.51 11.30 22.06
N GLY A 168 -25.42 10.92 22.96
CA GLY A 168 -26.44 11.83 23.52
C GLY A 168 -25.87 13.01 24.32
N GLY A 169 -24.53 13.22 24.30
CA GLY A 169 -23.83 14.19 25.12
C GLY A 169 -24.04 15.65 24.72
N PHE A 170 -24.31 15.93 23.46
CA PHE A 170 -24.51 17.31 23.01
C PHE A 170 -25.95 17.79 23.03
N ASN A 171 -26.94 16.92 23.11
CA ASN A 171 -28.35 17.31 23.15
C ASN A 171 -29.15 16.63 24.27
N ARG A 172 -28.69 16.76 25.53
CA ARG A 172 -29.38 16.26 26.73
C ARG A 172 -30.78 16.83 26.97
N ARG A 173 -31.37 17.56 26.03
CA ARG A 173 -32.70 18.19 26.18
C ARG A 173 -33.89 17.39 25.67
N SER A 174 -33.69 16.34 24.88
CA SER A 174 -34.80 15.45 24.49
C SER A 174 -34.69 14.16 25.26
N GLY A 175 -35.56 13.96 26.25
CA GLY A 175 -35.61 12.79 27.15
C GLY A 175 -36.05 11.47 26.46
N ARG A 176 -35.57 11.21 25.23
CA ARG A 176 -35.78 9.95 24.52
C ARG A 176 -34.42 9.40 24.12
N PRO A 177 -33.99 8.24 24.68
CA PRO A 177 -32.66 7.67 24.42
C PRO A 177 -32.42 7.11 23.02
N TRP A 178 -33.44 7.14 22.14
CA TRP A 178 -33.43 6.47 20.84
C TRP A 178 -33.76 7.38 19.67
N GLN A 179 -33.60 8.69 19.78
CA GLN A 179 -33.75 9.56 18.62
C GLN A 179 -32.45 9.51 17.81
N ARG A 180 -32.46 8.91 16.65
CA ARG A 180 -31.40 8.99 15.65
C ARG A 180 -31.11 10.46 15.36
N VAL A 181 -29.81 10.78 15.31
CA VAL A 181 -29.39 12.12 14.89
C VAL A 181 -29.65 12.21 13.39
N ASP A 182 -30.48 13.18 13.03
CA ASP A 182 -30.64 13.53 11.62
C ASP A 182 -29.27 13.85 11.01
N TRP A 183 -29.10 13.49 9.74
CA TRP A 183 -27.95 13.88 8.90
C TRP A 183 -27.53 15.35 9.08
N TYR A 184 -28.44 16.17 9.51
CA TYR A 184 -28.35 17.61 9.45
C TYR A 184 -27.64 18.26 10.63
N ASP A 185 -27.72 17.67 11.81
CA ASP A 185 -27.07 18.23 13.01
C ASP A 185 -26.78 17.16 14.04
N GLY A 186 -25.48 16.93 14.28
CA GLY A 186 -25.05 16.05 15.37
C GLY A 186 -23.79 15.27 15.07
N GLY A 187 -23.41 14.46 16.03
CA GLY A 187 -22.24 13.59 15.96
C GLY A 187 -22.56 12.17 16.39
N HIS A 188 -21.86 11.22 15.86
CA HIS A 188 -21.89 9.83 16.28
C HIS A 188 -20.50 9.22 16.26
N ILE A 189 -20.36 8.14 17.02
CA ILE A 189 -19.15 7.33 17.05
C ILE A 189 -19.56 5.89 16.76
N ASP A 190 -18.86 5.25 15.83
CA ASP A 190 -18.93 3.82 15.55
C ASP A 190 -17.71 3.13 16.13
N TRP A 191 -17.92 2.00 16.76
CA TRP A 191 -16.88 1.05 17.10
C TRP A 191 -16.83 -0.04 16.04
N LEU A 192 -15.64 -0.41 15.64
CA LEU A 192 -15.37 -1.35 14.57
C LEU A 192 -14.55 -2.52 15.12
N ALA A 193 -14.96 -3.73 14.80
CA ALA A 193 -14.20 -4.95 15.12
C ALA A 193 -14.28 -5.91 13.93
N GLY A 194 -13.15 -6.39 13.43
CA GLY A 194 -13.19 -7.22 12.25
C GLY A 194 -11.87 -7.83 11.85
N PHE A 195 -11.84 -8.23 10.60
CA PHE A 195 -10.71 -8.88 9.96
C PHE A 195 -10.25 -8.06 8.75
N ARG A 196 -8.93 -8.03 8.56
CA ARG A 196 -8.29 -7.37 7.42
C ARG A 196 -7.21 -8.25 6.82
N TRP A 197 -7.26 -8.47 5.52
CA TRP A 197 -6.15 -8.95 4.73
C TRP A 197 -5.49 -7.78 4.02
N ALA A 198 -4.16 -7.74 4.01
CA ALA A 198 -3.39 -6.81 3.20
C ALA A 198 -2.24 -7.54 2.50
N ASN A 199 -1.99 -7.18 1.26
CA ASN A 199 -0.88 -7.67 0.47
C ASN A 199 -0.02 -6.49 0.04
N LEU A 200 1.26 -6.53 0.40
CA LEU A 200 2.29 -5.64 -0.11
C LEU A 200 3.18 -6.42 -1.08
N TYR A 201 3.25 -5.95 -2.31
CA TYR A 201 4.19 -6.44 -3.32
C TYR A 201 5.22 -5.36 -3.58
N ASP A 202 6.50 -5.73 -3.51
CA ASP A 202 7.63 -4.82 -3.58
C ASP A 202 8.71 -5.41 -4.49
N THR A 203 9.28 -4.61 -5.40
CA THR A 203 10.40 -5.02 -6.25
C THR A 203 11.50 -3.97 -6.19
N ALA A 204 12.74 -4.41 -6.23
CA ALA A 204 13.90 -3.53 -6.28
C ALA A 204 14.91 -4.08 -7.29
N THR A 205 15.49 -3.20 -8.10
CA THR A 205 16.52 -3.55 -9.06
C THR A 205 17.69 -2.60 -8.93
N LEU A 206 18.88 -3.18 -8.76
CA LEU A 206 20.16 -2.50 -8.88
C LEU A 206 20.77 -2.83 -10.23
N ALA A 207 21.28 -1.86 -10.94
CA ALA A 207 21.93 -2.04 -12.23
C ALA A 207 23.22 -1.21 -12.31
N ILE A 208 24.30 -1.86 -12.72
CA ILE A 208 25.63 -1.25 -12.92
C ILE A 208 26.19 -1.78 -14.23
N PRO A 209 26.41 -0.94 -15.27
CA PRO A 209 27.13 -1.34 -16.48
C PRO A 209 28.63 -1.48 -16.14
N PRO A 210 29.24 -2.64 -16.35
CA PRO A 210 30.66 -2.82 -16.09
C PRO A 210 31.52 -2.13 -17.16
N GLY A 211 32.44 -1.26 -16.76
CA GLY A 211 33.31 -0.54 -17.66
C GLY A 211 32.56 0.26 -18.74
N ALA A 212 32.98 0.15 -19.98
CA ALA A 212 32.34 0.79 -21.13
C ALA A 212 31.16 -0.04 -21.72
N SER A 213 30.70 -1.06 -21.03
CA SER A 213 29.56 -1.89 -21.49
C SER A 213 28.27 -1.07 -21.52
N THR A 214 27.45 -1.26 -22.54
CA THR A 214 26.10 -0.71 -22.62
C THR A 214 25.07 -1.61 -21.94
N THR A 215 25.43 -2.85 -21.65
CA THR A 215 24.55 -3.83 -20.97
C THR A 215 24.90 -3.84 -19.48
N PRO A 216 23.96 -3.55 -18.59
CA PRO A 216 24.23 -3.57 -17.16
C PRO A 216 24.22 -5.00 -16.60
N SER A 217 25.08 -5.23 -15.62
CA SER A 217 24.84 -6.30 -14.66
C SER A 217 23.71 -5.86 -13.73
N THR A 218 22.80 -6.76 -13.40
CA THR A 218 21.59 -6.45 -12.63
C THR A 218 21.40 -7.38 -11.45
N TYR A 219 20.98 -6.82 -10.32
CA TYR A 219 20.56 -7.58 -9.16
C TYR A 219 19.12 -7.17 -8.82
N ALA A 220 18.18 -8.05 -9.13
CA ALA A 220 16.77 -7.85 -8.87
C ALA A 220 16.34 -8.64 -7.64
N ALA A 221 15.53 -8.02 -6.80
CA ALA A 221 14.84 -8.65 -5.67
C ALA A 221 13.35 -8.34 -5.74
N GLN A 222 12.54 -9.31 -5.33
CA GLN A 222 11.10 -9.19 -5.20
C GLN A 222 10.71 -9.68 -3.81
N ALA A 223 9.81 -8.99 -3.16
CA ALA A 223 9.24 -9.38 -1.88
C ALA A 223 7.72 -9.28 -1.92
N THR A 224 7.05 -10.25 -1.30
CA THR A 224 5.60 -10.26 -1.14
C THR A 224 5.27 -10.50 0.32
N SER A 225 4.43 -9.66 0.90
CA SER A 225 3.98 -9.76 2.28
C SER A 225 2.47 -9.85 2.32
N ASN A 226 1.94 -10.95 2.82
CA ASN A 226 0.51 -11.09 3.12
C ASN A 226 0.32 -10.95 4.64
N LEU A 227 -0.52 -10.01 5.04
CA LEU A 227 -0.86 -9.74 6.43
C LEU A 227 -2.32 -10.14 6.68
N PHE A 228 -2.57 -10.92 7.71
CA PHE A 228 -3.90 -11.37 8.13
C PHE A 228 -4.14 -10.85 9.54
N ALA A 229 -4.93 -9.78 9.67
CA ALA A 229 -5.08 -9.04 10.92
C ALA A 229 -6.47 -9.19 11.52
N ALA A 230 -6.53 -9.38 12.83
CA ALA A 230 -7.69 -9.01 13.62
C ALA A 230 -7.57 -7.53 13.96
N GLN A 231 -8.61 -6.75 13.67
CA GLN A 231 -8.57 -5.30 13.84
C GLN A 231 -9.69 -4.76 14.72
N LEU A 232 -9.38 -3.67 15.41
CA LEU A 232 -10.33 -2.83 16.12
C LEU A 232 -10.20 -1.41 15.59
N GLY A 233 -11.28 -0.65 15.67
CA GLY A 233 -11.26 0.73 15.22
C GLY A 233 -12.41 1.54 15.76
N THR A 234 -12.34 2.82 15.47
CA THR A 234 -13.40 3.78 15.73
C THR A 234 -13.55 4.71 14.53
N ARG A 235 -14.77 5.13 14.26
CA ARG A 235 -15.12 6.13 13.28
C ARG A 235 -16.03 7.16 13.94
N GLY A 236 -15.63 8.43 13.87
CA GLY A 236 -16.42 9.55 14.33
C GLY A 236 -16.91 10.38 13.15
N ARG A 237 -18.14 10.88 13.23
CA ARG A 237 -18.71 11.79 12.24
C ARG A 237 -19.40 12.94 12.94
N LEU A 238 -19.15 14.17 12.46
CA LEU A 238 -19.81 15.41 12.89
C LEU A 238 -20.45 16.03 11.66
N ALA A 239 -21.77 16.25 11.69
CA ALA A 239 -22.52 16.84 10.60
C ALA A 239 -23.03 18.27 10.97
N PHE A 240 -22.92 19.20 10.03
CA PHE A 240 -23.33 20.60 10.15
C PHE A 240 -23.99 21.03 8.84
N GLU A 241 -25.28 21.23 8.81
CA GLU A 241 -26.01 21.63 7.60
C GLU A 241 -25.56 20.86 6.33
N ARG A 242 -24.72 21.51 5.50
CA ARG A 242 -24.21 20.93 4.24
C ARG A 242 -22.84 20.30 4.37
N TRP A 243 -22.18 20.40 5.51
CA TRP A 243 -20.84 19.84 5.74
C TRP A 243 -20.89 18.73 6.76
N ALA A 244 -20.07 17.71 6.55
CA ALA A 244 -19.74 16.75 7.58
C ALA A 244 -18.23 16.54 7.63
N PHE A 245 -17.72 16.26 8.83
CA PHE A 245 -16.35 15.83 9.04
C PHE A 245 -16.37 14.41 9.56
N GLU A 246 -15.63 13.54 8.93
CA GLU A 246 -15.54 12.13 9.31
C GLU A 246 -14.08 11.75 9.48
N GLY A 247 -13.78 11.06 10.56
CA GLY A 247 -12.46 10.49 10.78
C GLY A 247 -12.58 9.08 11.31
N TRP A 248 -11.68 8.19 10.89
CA TRP A 248 -11.55 6.86 11.48
C TRP A 248 -10.11 6.53 11.81
N MET A 249 -9.97 5.65 12.77
CA MET A 249 -8.71 5.00 13.09
C MET A 249 -8.97 3.51 13.29
N LYS A 250 -8.20 2.68 12.61
CA LYS A 250 -8.26 1.22 12.71
C LYS A 250 -6.85 0.71 13.00
N ILE A 251 -6.71 -0.25 13.90
CA ILE A 251 -5.45 -0.91 14.22
C ILE A 251 -5.67 -2.41 14.31
N GLY A 252 -4.78 -3.18 13.71
CA GLY A 252 -4.86 -4.64 13.71
C GLY A 252 -3.50 -5.29 13.97
N ILE A 253 -3.52 -6.34 14.77
CA ILE A 253 -2.38 -7.24 14.95
C ILE A 253 -2.48 -8.32 13.88
N ALA A 254 -1.39 -8.54 13.14
CA ALA A 254 -1.37 -9.41 11.97
C ALA A 254 -0.37 -10.56 12.15
N GLY A 255 -0.79 -11.77 11.74
CA GLY A 255 0.12 -12.80 11.29
C GLY A 255 0.57 -12.48 9.87
N THR A 256 1.87 -12.64 9.57
CA THR A 256 2.42 -12.34 8.26
C THR A 256 2.97 -13.59 7.58
N ALA A 257 2.64 -13.76 6.29
CA ALA A 257 3.27 -14.73 5.40
C ALA A 257 4.11 -13.95 4.39
N LEU A 258 5.41 -14.14 4.45
CA LEU A 258 6.40 -13.40 3.70
C LEU A 258 7.08 -14.30 2.71
N SER A 259 7.28 -13.83 1.48
CA SER A 259 8.08 -14.50 0.47
C SER A 259 9.01 -13.54 -0.24
N GLN A 260 10.16 -14.04 -0.67
CA GLN A 260 11.10 -13.28 -1.46
C GLN A 260 11.67 -14.12 -2.60
N SER A 261 12.08 -13.45 -3.67
CA SER A 261 12.91 -14.05 -4.72
C SER A 261 13.97 -13.07 -5.19
N GLN A 262 15.13 -13.60 -5.56
CA GLN A 262 16.25 -12.81 -6.03
C GLN A 262 16.80 -13.41 -7.33
N SER A 263 17.25 -12.55 -8.22
CA SER A 263 17.94 -12.94 -9.44
C SER A 263 19.08 -11.99 -9.74
N LEU A 264 20.19 -12.57 -10.18
CA LEU A 264 21.41 -11.83 -10.52
C LEU A 264 21.78 -12.16 -11.95
N VAL A 265 22.01 -11.15 -12.76
CA VAL A 265 22.44 -11.29 -14.16
C VAL A 265 23.74 -10.52 -14.31
N ASP A 266 24.80 -11.27 -14.66
CA ASP A 266 26.12 -10.72 -14.96
C ASP A 266 26.22 -10.44 -16.46
N ALA A 267 26.51 -9.19 -16.82
CA ALA A 267 26.70 -8.78 -18.22
C ALA A 267 27.96 -9.33 -18.87
N LEU A 268 28.97 -9.69 -18.07
CA LEU A 268 30.28 -10.15 -18.53
C LEU A 268 30.39 -11.67 -18.61
N SER A 269 29.62 -12.40 -17.81
CA SER A 269 29.66 -13.84 -17.68
C SER A 269 28.40 -14.51 -18.21
N GLN A 270 28.57 -15.66 -18.88
CA GLN A 270 27.42 -16.48 -19.29
C GLN A 270 26.94 -17.41 -18.17
N THR A 271 27.73 -17.60 -17.14
CA THR A 271 27.38 -18.42 -15.96
C THR A 271 27.07 -17.50 -14.78
N PRO A 272 25.84 -17.50 -14.26
CA PRO A 272 25.51 -16.66 -13.13
C PRO A 272 26.28 -17.12 -11.88
N PHE A 273 26.89 -16.18 -11.15
CA PHE A 273 27.55 -16.43 -9.89
C PHE A 273 26.61 -17.07 -8.87
N ARG A 274 25.37 -16.60 -8.82
CA ARG A 274 24.31 -17.11 -7.95
C ARG A 274 23.08 -17.46 -8.78
N ARG A 275 22.53 -18.65 -8.57
CA ARG A 275 21.25 -19.03 -9.18
C ARG A 275 20.11 -18.22 -8.57
N PRO A 276 19.01 -18.01 -9.31
CA PRO A 276 17.80 -17.45 -8.72
C PRO A 276 17.40 -18.22 -7.46
N THR A 277 17.15 -17.48 -6.39
CA THR A 277 16.79 -18.06 -5.08
C THR A 277 15.41 -17.55 -4.67
N SER A 278 14.70 -18.34 -3.88
CA SER A 278 13.46 -17.93 -3.21
C SER A 278 13.43 -18.45 -1.78
N SER A 279 12.74 -17.76 -0.92
CA SER A 279 12.49 -18.21 0.46
C SER A 279 11.20 -17.63 0.99
N ASP A 280 10.60 -18.36 1.92
CA ASP A 280 9.35 -18.00 2.59
C ASP A 280 9.53 -18.08 4.10
N THR A 281 8.81 -17.24 4.83
CA THR A 281 8.76 -17.27 6.29
C THR A 281 7.43 -16.72 6.79
N ALA A 282 7.13 -17.01 8.04
CA ALA A 282 5.99 -16.43 8.75
C ALA A 282 6.50 -15.53 9.87
N GLY A 283 5.72 -14.51 10.21
CA GLY A 283 6.05 -13.56 11.26
C GLY A 283 4.82 -12.90 11.86
N MET A 284 5.05 -11.84 12.57
CA MET A 284 4.02 -10.97 13.11
C MET A 284 4.24 -9.54 12.67
N GLY A 285 3.14 -8.81 12.50
CA GLY A 285 3.15 -7.42 12.11
C GLY A 285 1.93 -6.68 12.63
N MET A 286 1.77 -5.45 12.18
CA MET A 286 0.65 -4.58 12.52
C MET A 286 0.20 -3.82 11.29
N ILE A 287 -1.09 -3.56 11.21
CA ILE A 287 -1.70 -2.64 10.25
C ILE A 287 -2.38 -1.53 11.03
N ALA A 288 -2.07 -0.27 10.72
CA ALA A 288 -2.80 0.89 11.21
C ALA A 288 -3.30 1.71 10.02
N ASP A 289 -4.54 2.19 10.09
CA ASP A 289 -5.19 2.98 9.03
C ASP A 289 -5.96 4.12 9.67
N MET A 290 -5.65 5.34 9.24
CA MET A 290 -6.32 6.56 9.69
C MET A 290 -6.75 7.37 8.48
N ASN A 291 -7.90 8.00 8.60
CA ASN A 291 -8.39 8.97 7.61
C ASN A 291 -9.07 10.13 8.33
N LEU A 292 -8.97 11.29 7.73
CA LEU A 292 -9.76 12.44 8.08
C LEU A 292 -10.31 13.04 6.79
N SER A 293 -11.64 13.18 6.69
CA SER A 293 -12.32 13.66 5.49
C SER A 293 -13.33 14.76 5.84
N ALA A 294 -13.38 15.76 4.97
CA ALA A 294 -14.48 16.71 4.89
C ALA A 294 -15.43 16.27 3.78
N ILE A 295 -16.71 16.37 4.03
CA ILE A 295 -17.77 15.90 3.14
C ILE A 295 -18.72 17.06 2.91
N TYR A 296 -18.94 17.39 1.64
CA TYR A 296 -19.93 18.38 1.23
C TYR A 296 -21.15 17.67 0.66
N ARG A 297 -22.30 17.86 1.28
CA ARG A 297 -23.56 17.27 0.86
C ARG A 297 -24.05 17.93 -0.43
N LEU A 298 -24.27 17.12 -1.46
CA LEU A 298 -24.83 17.54 -2.74
C LEU A 298 -26.36 17.52 -2.67
N ASP A 299 -26.92 16.44 -2.15
CA ASP A 299 -28.35 16.22 -1.92
C ASP A 299 -28.58 15.31 -0.69
N ASP A 300 -29.77 14.73 -0.53
CA ASP A 300 -30.13 13.89 0.62
C ASP A 300 -29.45 12.52 0.63
N VAL A 301 -28.82 12.12 -0.48
CA VAL A 301 -28.17 10.81 -0.65
C VAL A 301 -26.68 10.97 -0.87
N TRP A 302 -26.26 11.95 -1.67
CA TRP A 302 -24.91 12.07 -2.18
C TRP A 302 -24.08 13.13 -1.47
N GLY A 303 -22.82 12.79 -1.19
CA GLY A 303 -21.81 13.71 -0.67
C GLY A 303 -20.49 13.59 -1.41
N LEU A 304 -19.84 14.74 -1.63
CA LEU A 304 -18.49 14.83 -2.16
C LEU A 304 -17.50 14.79 -0.99
N ARG A 305 -16.51 13.91 -1.05
CA ARG A 305 -15.51 13.72 0.00
C ARG A 305 -14.15 14.22 -0.46
N VAL A 306 -13.42 14.89 0.43
CA VAL A 306 -12.00 15.17 0.30
C VAL A 306 -11.33 14.90 1.64
N GLY A 307 -10.19 14.22 1.63
CA GLY A 307 -9.56 13.84 2.89
C GLY A 307 -8.09 13.48 2.75
N TYR A 308 -7.53 13.04 3.86
CA TYR A 308 -6.15 12.62 3.99
C TYR A 308 -6.04 11.29 4.71
N ASN A 309 -5.19 10.42 4.19
CA ASN A 309 -4.99 9.05 4.67
C ASN A 309 -3.59 8.87 5.21
N LEU A 310 -3.49 8.04 6.25
CA LEU A 310 -2.26 7.53 6.83
C LEU A 310 -2.42 6.02 6.97
N ILE A 311 -1.55 5.24 6.34
CA ILE A 311 -1.56 3.77 6.45
C ILE A 311 -0.17 3.33 6.85
N TRP A 312 -0.08 2.52 7.89
CA TRP A 312 1.18 1.99 8.39
C TRP A 312 1.12 0.46 8.48
N LEU A 313 2.11 -0.18 7.85
CA LEU A 313 2.31 -1.62 7.86
C LEU A 313 3.66 -1.92 8.50
N THR A 314 3.71 -2.90 9.39
CA THR A 314 4.96 -3.40 9.98
C THR A 314 5.05 -4.91 9.86
N GLY A 315 6.25 -5.46 10.02
CA GLY A 315 6.46 -6.90 9.87
C GLY A 315 6.38 -7.35 8.42
N VAL A 316 6.78 -6.50 7.48
CA VAL A 316 6.78 -6.74 6.04
C VAL A 316 8.20 -6.98 5.52
N ALA A 317 8.31 -7.71 4.42
CA ALA A 317 9.53 -7.85 3.65
C ALA A 317 9.59 -6.76 2.57
N LEU A 318 10.69 -6.00 2.54
CA LEU A 318 10.97 -4.99 1.53
C LEU A 318 12.01 -5.53 0.56
N ALA A 319 11.83 -5.33 -0.74
CA ALA A 319 12.68 -5.94 -1.75
C ALA A 319 14.14 -5.50 -1.65
N ALA A 320 14.41 -4.21 -1.45
CA ALA A 320 15.76 -3.71 -1.30
C ALA A 320 16.50 -4.26 -0.07
N ASP A 321 15.77 -4.66 0.99
CA ASP A 321 16.35 -5.26 2.18
C ASP A 321 16.73 -6.73 1.99
N GLN A 322 16.23 -7.38 0.93
CA GLN A 322 16.55 -8.77 0.64
C GLN A 322 17.88 -8.94 -0.11
N TRP A 323 18.45 -7.89 -0.70
CA TRP A 323 19.74 -8.02 -1.37
C TRP A 323 20.81 -8.55 -0.43
N ASP A 324 21.51 -9.58 -0.85
CA ASP A 324 22.63 -10.20 -0.13
C ASP A 324 23.92 -9.99 -0.94
N PHE A 325 24.76 -9.07 -0.48
CA PHE A 325 26.05 -8.76 -1.11
C PHE A 325 27.19 -9.67 -0.60
N SER A 326 26.89 -10.77 0.10
CA SER A 326 27.94 -11.70 0.50
C SER A 326 28.54 -12.42 -0.72
N PRO A 327 29.85 -12.70 -0.74
CA PRO A 327 30.51 -13.44 -1.81
C PRO A 327 30.26 -14.96 -1.69
N ASN A 328 29.03 -15.35 -1.33
CA ASN A 328 28.62 -16.74 -1.17
C ASN A 328 27.67 -17.14 -2.31
N PRO A 329 28.03 -18.10 -3.18
CA PRO A 329 27.15 -18.57 -4.25
C PRO A 329 25.81 -19.15 -3.77
N ALA A 330 25.74 -19.65 -2.53
CA ALA A 330 24.53 -20.16 -1.90
C ALA A 330 23.78 -19.10 -1.07
N GLY A 331 24.23 -17.86 -1.09
CA GLY A 331 23.58 -16.74 -0.37
C GLY A 331 22.25 -16.30 -0.98
N GLY A 332 21.59 -15.32 -0.36
CA GLY A 332 20.34 -14.75 -0.86
C GLY A 332 19.08 -15.53 -0.47
N THR A 333 19.19 -16.48 0.47
CA THR A 333 18.04 -17.25 0.98
C THR A 333 17.50 -16.73 2.31
N ALA A 334 18.23 -15.84 3.00
CA ALA A 334 17.75 -15.21 4.22
C ALA A 334 16.66 -14.20 3.90
N LEU A 335 15.52 -14.29 4.59
CA LEU A 335 14.41 -13.36 4.42
C LEU A 335 14.38 -12.37 5.60
N GLN A 336 14.44 -11.08 5.27
CA GLN A 336 14.31 -9.97 6.22
C GLN A 336 12.86 -9.53 6.27
N GLY A 337 12.14 -9.84 7.36
CA GLY A 337 10.71 -9.58 7.52
C GLY A 337 10.38 -8.51 8.57
N THR A 338 11.35 -7.67 8.96
CA THR A 338 11.17 -6.64 10.00
C THR A 338 10.91 -5.25 9.44
N GLY A 339 10.68 -5.14 8.13
CA GLY A 339 10.44 -3.87 7.47
C GLY A 339 9.13 -3.22 7.91
N SER A 340 9.01 -1.93 7.62
CA SER A 340 7.79 -1.17 7.79
C SER A 340 7.55 -0.26 6.58
N VAL A 341 6.28 0.02 6.29
CA VAL A 341 5.87 0.93 5.21
C VAL A 341 4.86 1.91 5.76
N PHE A 342 5.09 3.17 5.50
CA PHE A 342 4.16 4.24 5.81
C PHE A 342 3.69 4.90 4.50
N LEU A 343 2.38 4.89 4.28
CA LEU A 343 1.71 5.52 3.15
C LEU A 343 0.94 6.71 3.67
N ASN A 344 1.04 7.82 2.97
CA ASN A 344 0.27 9.00 3.31
C ASN A 344 -0.14 9.76 2.05
N GLY A 345 -1.28 10.48 2.11
CA GLY A 345 -1.72 11.28 0.99
C GLY A 345 -3.22 11.54 0.97
N ALA A 346 -3.65 12.20 -0.10
CA ALA A 346 -5.00 12.69 -0.26
C ALA A 346 -5.96 11.64 -0.83
N ASN A 347 -7.25 11.82 -0.55
CA ASN A 347 -8.33 11.17 -1.28
C ASN A 347 -9.36 12.20 -1.75
N LEU A 348 -10.00 11.85 -2.86
CA LEU A 348 -11.18 12.55 -3.39
C LEU A 348 -12.23 11.49 -3.74
N GLY A 349 -13.46 11.65 -3.27
CA GLY A 349 -14.45 10.60 -3.43
C GLY A 349 -15.89 11.07 -3.37
N LEU A 350 -16.75 10.09 -3.46
CA LEU A 350 -18.20 10.22 -3.31
C LEU A 350 -18.68 9.28 -2.22
N GLU A 351 -19.66 9.71 -1.46
CA GLU A 351 -20.43 8.83 -0.60
C GLU A 351 -21.92 8.90 -0.94
N ALA A 352 -22.58 7.78 -0.73
CA ALA A 352 -24.04 7.71 -0.76
C ALA A 352 -24.54 7.09 0.55
N ARG A 353 -25.64 7.61 1.08
CA ARG A 353 -26.31 7.09 2.28
C ARG A 353 -27.82 7.01 2.02
N TRP A 354 -28.47 5.90 2.42
CA TRP A 354 -29.90 5.65 2.19
C TRP A 354 -30.50 4.66 3.19
#